data_2d51988d81135bdca1b4d6cbbfbab191
#
_entry.id   2d51988d81135bdca1b4d6cbbfbab191
#
_cell.length_a   1.000
_cell.length_b   1.000
_cell.length_c   1.000
_cell.angle_alpha   90.00
_cell.angle_beta   90.00
_cell.angle_gamma   90.00
#
_symmetry.space_group_name_H-M   'P 1'
#
loop_
_entity.id
_entity.type
_entity.pdbx_description
1 polymer ?
#
loop_
_entity_poly.entity_id
_entity_poly.type
_entity_poly.pdbx_seq_one_letter_code
_entity_poly.pdbx_strand_id
1 'polypeptide(L)'
;MDFLVYINRLLLGLVFSIFFGSGATLAGVEEDYAIAKQSFDSGDYKTAMAAWAPLAEEGHSRSQVMLGYAYKNGMGVVKNNKTSFRWYAKAAAQGDSYAQFKVGSAYTNGEVVLGNNQTAVKWFNLAAKQGFGNAQYMLAVNYYNGRGVGKDYKRAYMWCTLALHNGTRLASNIKGQIVKRLLSYHPKDGWHDESAALSEAQEMARVCLASNYQTC
;
A
#
# COMPACT_ATOMS: atom_id res chain seq x y z
N MET A 1 5.54 9.38 -38.56
CA MET A 1 6.24 10.66 -38.31
C MET A 1 6.68 10.77 -36.86
N ASP A 2 6.26 9.84 -35.99
CA ASP A 2 6.43 9.93 -34.53
C ASP A 2 7.67 9.23 -33.94
N PHE A 3 8.23 8.27 -34.69
CA PHE A 3 9.42 7.52 -34.25
C PHE A 3 10.71 8.37 -34.23
N LEU A 4 10.85 9.28 -35.18
CA LEU A 4 11.98 10.23 -35.24
C LEU A 4 11.92 11.31 -34.14
N VAL A 5 10.72 11.69 -33.71
CA VAL A 5 10.50 12.61 -32.59
C VAL A 5 10.88 11.97 -31.27
N TYR A 6 10.59 10.67 -31.11
CA TYR A 6 10.92 9.90 -29.90
C TYR A 6 12.44 9.70 -29.74
N ILE A 7 13.15 9.35 -30.84
CA ILE A 7 14.62 9.18 -30.83
C ILE A 7 15.34 10.51 -30.61
N ASN A 8 14.85 11.60 -31.20
CA ASN A 8 15.43 12.95 -31.02
C ASN A 8 15.25 13.46 -29.58
N ARG A 9 14.15 13.11 -28.89
CA ARG A 9 13.95 13.43 -27.47
C ARG A 9 14.84 12.60 -26.55
N LEU A 10 15.07 11.32 -26.84
CA LEU A 10 16.01 10.46 -26.10
C LEU A 10 17.46 10.97 -26.21
N LEU A 11 17.89 11.39 -27.40
CA LEU A 11 19.23 11.95 -27.63
C LEU A 11 19.41 13.35 -27.02
N LEU A 12 18.38 14.20 -27.07
CA LEU A 12 18.38 15.51 -26.39
C LEU A 12 18.35 15.38 -24.86
N GLY A 13 17.62 14.39 -24.31
CA GLY A 13 17.62 14.10 -22.88
C GLY A 13 18.98 13.67 -22.34
N LEU A 14 19.75 12.87 -23.10
CA LEU A 14 21.10 12.43 -22.72
C LEU A 14 22.14 13.55 -22.76
N VAL A 15 22.01 14.54 -23.65
CA VAL A 15 22.93 15.68 -23.75
C VAL A 15 22.62 16.79 -22.75
N PHE A 16 21.31 16.92 -22.35
CA PHE A 16 20.89 17.94 -21.38
C PHE A 16 21.14 17.55 -19.92
N SER A 17 21.29 16.24 -19.61
CA SER A 17 21.54 15.74 -18.24
C SER A 17 22.89 16.19 -17.64
N ILE A 18 23.78 16.77 -18.43
CA ILE A 18 25.12 17.19 -17.98
C ILE A 18 25.14 18.67 -17.53
N PHE A 19 24.09 19.46 -17.84
CA PHE A 19 24.20 20.94 -17.64
C PHE A 19 23.09 21.59 -16.80
N PHE A 20 22.01 20.93 -16.37
CA PHE A 20 20.97 21.59 -15.54
C PHE A 20 20.54 20.73 -14.35
N GLY A 21 20.56 21.35 -13.18
CA GLY A 21 20.28 20.74 -11.89
C GLY A 21 18.89 20.12 -11.74
N SER A 22 18.74 19.31 -10.74
CA SER A 22 17.71 18.33 -10.37
C SER A 22 16.21 18.63 -10.63
N GLY A 23 15.83 19.87 -10.93
CA GLY A 23 14.43 20.25 -11.17
C GLY A 23 13.89 19.94 -12.57
N ALA A 24 14.72 20.05 -13.61
CA ALA A 24 14.30 19.79 -15.00
C ALA A 24 14.17 18.30 -15.30
N THR A 25 14.95 17.46 -14.62
CA THR A 25 14.90 16.00 -14.74
C THR A 25 13.65 15.40 -14.08
N LEU A 26 13.20 15.96 -12.95
CA LEU A 26 11.97 15.50 -12.28
C LEU A 26 10.70 15.80 -13.10
N ALA A 27 10.60 16.97 -13.71
CA ALA A 27 9.47 17.32 -14.55
C ALA A 27 9.37 16.40 -15.79
N GLY A 28 10.51 16.07 -16.42
CA GLY A 28 10.54 15.12 -17.54
C GLY A 28 10.09 13.70 -17.15
N VAL A 29 10.54 13.22 -15.98
CA VAL A 29 10.17 11.89 -15.46
C VAL A 29 8.65 11.79 -15.20
N GLU A 30 8.03 12.82 -14.64
CA GLU A 30 6.58 12.83 -14.40
C GLU A 30 5.79 12.93 -15.72
N GLU A 31 6.28 13.67 -16.72
CA GLU A 31 5.68 13.73 -18.06
C GLU A 31 5.75 12.38 -18.76
N ASP A 32 6.92 11.73 -18.76
CA ASP A 32 7.13 10.40 -19.35
C ASP A 32 6.26 9.34 -18.66
N TYR A 33 6.14 9.42 -17.31
CA TYR A 33 5.22 8.56 -16.56
C TYR A 33 3.77 8.77 -16.99
N ALA A 34 3.33 10.02 -17.18
CA ALA A 34 1.96 10.33 -17.57
C ALA A 34 1.62 9.84 -18.98
N ILE A 35 2.55 9.97 -19.93
CA ILE A 35 2.41 9.44 -21.31
C ILE A 35 2.28 7.92 -21.28
N ALA A 36 3.13 7.23 -20.51
CA ALA A 36 3.05 5.79 -20.32
C ALA A 36 1.72 5.36 -19.67
N LYS A 37 1.23 6.16 -18.72
CA LYS A 37 -0.08 5.93 -18.07
C LYS A 37 -1.23 6.02 -19.07
N GLN A 38 -1.20 6.98 -19.99
CA GLN A 38 -2.19 7.12 -21.05
C GLN A 38 -2.20 5.88 -21.98
N SER A 39 -1.02 5.37 -22.37
CA SER A 39 -0.89 4.13 -23.14
C SER A 39 -1.50 2.95 -22.40
N PHE A 40 -1.25 2.85 -21.08
CA PHE A 40 -1.82 1.80 -20.24
C PHE A 40 -3.35 1.89 -20.16
N ASP A 41 -3.89 3.07 -19.97
CA ASP A 41 -5.34 3.30 -19.85
C ASP A 41 -6.08 3.04 -21.18
N SER A 42 -5.40 3.20 -22.33
CA SER A 42 -5.92 2.83 -23.66
C SER A 42 -5.76 1.35 -24.00
N GLY A 43 -5.13 0.55 -23.12
CA GLY A 43 -4.90 -0.88 -23.32
C GLY A 43 -3.61 -1.24 -24.05
N ASP A 44 -2.81 -0.26 -24.46
CA ASP A 44 -1.47 -0.50 -25.03
C ASP A 44 -0.45 -0.74 -23.91
N TYR A 45 -0.60 -1.91 -23.27
CA TYR A 45 0.24 -2.31 -22.15
C TYR A 45 1.71 -2.48 -22.53
N LYS A 46 2.02 -2.87 -23.78
CA LYS A 46 3.41 -3.06 -24.21
C LYS A 46 4.16 -1.74 -24.26
N THR A 47 3.57 -0.72 -24.86
CA THR A 47 4.15 0.62 -24.92
C THR A 47 4.29 1.22 -23.52
N ALA A 48 3.26 1.08 -22.68
CA ALA A 48 3.31 1.54 -21.29
C ALA A 48 4.47 0.90 -20.51
N MET A 49 4.61 -0.43 -20.62
CA MET A 49 5.69 -1.17 -19.95
C MET A 49 7.07 -0.76 -20.43
N ALA A 50 7.25 -0.59 -21.74
CA ALA A 50 8.54 -0.15 -22.31
C ALA A 50 8.93 1.26 -21.82
N ALA A 51 7.96 2.16 -21.63
CA ALA A 51 8.20 3.50 -21.12
C ALA A 51 8.42 3.55 -19.60
N TRP A 52 7.68 2.75 -18.80
CA TRP A 52 7.88 2.71 -17.35
C TRP A 52 9.15 1.98 -16.91
N ALA A 53 9.66 1.02 -17.68
CA ALA A 53 10.80 0.20 -17.29
C ALA A 53 12.05 1.04 -16.98
N PRO A 54 12.54 1.95 -17.85
CA PRO A 54 13.69 2.79 -17.53
C PRO A 54 13.43 3.68 -16.31
N LEU A 55 12.27 4.32 -16.20
CA LEU A 55 11.92 5.16 -15.06
C LEU A 55 11.95 4.37 -13.74
N ALA A 56 11.44 3.14 -13.74
CA ALA A 56 11.42 2.28 -12.56
C ALA A 56 12.83 1.81 -12.16
N GLU A 57 13.70 1.53 -13.12
CA GLU A 57 15.10 1.19 -12.84
C GLU A 57 15.88 2.39 -12.28
N GLU A 58 15.57 3.62 -12.72
CA GLU A 58 16.11 4.86 -12.17
C GLU A 58 15.52 5.22 -10.80
N GLY A 59 14.57 4.45 -10.30
CA GLY A 59 14.02 4.62 -8.95
C GLY A 59 12.64 5.28 -8.88
N HIS A 60 12.01 5.65 -10.00
CA HIS A 60 10.69 6.28 -9.97
C HIS A 60 9.63 5.37 -9.34
N SER A 61 9.17 5.70 -8.13
CA SER A 61 8.34 4.84 -7.29
C SER A 61 7.02 4.45 -7.97
N ARG A 62 6.35 5.41 -8.61
CA ARG A 62 5.08 5.16 -9.31
C ARG A 62 5.26 4.16 -10.47
N SER A 63 6.33 4.28 -11.26
CA SER A 63 6.64 3.33 -12.34
C SER A 63 6.94 1.94 -11.77
N GLN A 64 7.63 1.85 -10.63
CA GLN A 64 7.84 0.56 -9.94
C GLN A 64 6.51 -0.08 -9.49
N VAL A 65 5.56 0.70 -8.98
CA VAL A 65 4.21 0.23 -8.65
C VAL A 65 3.50 -0.30 -9.89
N MET A 66 3.55 0.42 -11.01
CA MET A 66 2.90 0.02 -12.25
C MET A 66 3.52 -1.24 -12.85
N LEU A 67 4.86 -1.38 -12.83
CA LEU A 67 5.53 -2.63 -13.21
C LEU A 67 5.11 -3.79 -12.30
N GLY A 68 5.06 -3.57 -10.98
CA GLY A 68 4.57 -4.56 -10.03
C GLY A 68 3.16 -5.03 -10.36
N TYR A 69 2.27 -4.10 -10.69
CA TYR A 69 0.90 -4.39 -11.09
C TYR A 69 0.81 -5.15 -12.42
N ALA A 70 1.56 -4.72 -13.43
CA ALA A 70 1.56 -5.35 -14.73
C ALA A 70 2.10 -6.79 -14.69
N TYR A 71 3.20 -7.05 -13.96
CA TYR A 71 3.70 -8.40 -13.75
C TYR A 71 2.76 -9.29 -12.94
N LYS A 72 1.99 -8.73 -11.98
CA LYS A 72 1.00 -9.49 -11.21
C LYS A 72 -0.15 -9.98 -12.08
N ASN A 73 -0.55 -9.18 -13.06
CA ASN A 73 -1.73 -9.42 -13.88
C ASN A 73 -1.42 -9.93 -15.29
N GLY A 74 -0.17 -9.89 -15.75
CA GLY A 74 0.23 -10.28 -17.09
C GLY A 74 -0.13 -9.23 -18.15
N MET A 75 -0.10 -7.93 -17.80
CA MET A 75 -0.42 -6.82 -18.71
C MET A 75 0.80 -6.35 -19.47
N GLY A 76 0.85 -6.60 -20.77
CA GLY A 76 1.99 -6.29 -21.64
C GLY A 76 3.24 -7.14 -21.41
N VAL A 77 3.24 -8.01 -20.40
CA VAL A 77 4.32 -8.91 -20.01
C VAL A 77 3.76 -10.26 -19.57
N VAL A 78 4.59 -11.29 -19.57
CA VAL A 78 4.23 -12.60 -18.99
C VAL A 78 4.06 -12.43 -17.47
N LYS A 79 2.92 -12.91 -16.95
CA LYS A 79 2.63 -12.89 -15.52
C LYS A 79 3.76 -13.52 -14.71
N ASN A 80 4.26 -12.78 -13.72
CA ASN A 80 5.34 -13.24 -12.85
C ASN A 80 5.21 -12.62 -11.44
N ASN A 81 4.67 -13.40 -10.50
CA ASN A 81 4.46 -12.95 -9.12
C ASN A 81 5.79 -12.57 -8.42
N LYS A 82 6.90 -13.25 -8.76
CA LYS A 82 8.21 -12.99 -8.14
C LYS A 82 8.78 -11.64 -8.60
N THR A 83 8.67 -11.35 -9.90
CA THR A 83 9.05 -10.05 -10.46
C THR A 83 8.14 -8.93 -9.95
N SER A 84 6.82 -9.18 -9.89
CA SER A 84 5.86 -8.26 -9.29
C SER A 84 6.25 -7.88 -7.85
N PHE A 85 6.54 -8.88 -7.01
CA PHE A 85 6.97 -8.64 -5.63
C PHE A 85 8.24 -7.80 -5.55
N ARG A 86 9.24 -8.06 -6.41
CA ARG A 86 10.49 -7.29 -6.42
C ARG A 86 10.24 -5.80 -6.70
N TRP A 87 9.36 -5.50 -7.66
CA TRP A 87 9.00 -4.13 -7.99
C TRP A 87 8.21 -3.46 -6.86
N TYR A 88 7.22 -4.13 -6.29
CA TYR A 88 6.51 -3.60 -5.12
C TYR A 88 7.45 -3.41 -3.92
N ALA A 89 8.43 -4.29 -3.70
CA ALA A 89 9.38 -4.13 -2.61
C ALA A 89 10.28 -2.89 -2.79
N LYS A 90 10.71 -2.58 -4.03
CA LYS A 90 11.45 -1.34 -4.34
C LYS A 90 10.61 -0.10 -4.02
N ALA A 91 9.36 -0.04 -4.48
CA ALA A 91 8.45 1.09 -4.21
C ALA A 91 8.08 1.20 -2.73
N ALA A 92 7.85 0.08 -2.04
CA ALA A 92 7.53 0.03 -0.61
C ALA A 92 8.68 0.58 0.26
N ALA A 93 9.91 0.30 -0.11
CA ALA A 93 11.10 0.84 0.56
C ALA A 93 11.20 2.36 0.43
N GLN A 94 10.64 2.94 -0.63
CA GLN A 94 10.53 4.39 -0.84
C GLN A 94 9.31 5.02 -0.15
N GLY A 95 8.48 4.23 0.54
CA GLY A 95 7.34 4.72 1.30
C GLY A 95 6.00 4.61 0.60
N ASP A 96 5.90 4.08 -0.63
CA ASP A 96 4.61 3.95 -1.31
C ASP A 96 3.65 3.03 -0.52
N SER A 97 2.52 3.58 -0.09
CA SER A 97 1.57 2.89 0.80
C SER A 97 0.86 1.70 0.13
N TYR A 98 0.58 1.81 -1.17
CA TYR A 98 -0.01 0.70 -1.92
C TYR A 98 0.99 -0.45 -2.06
N ALA A 99 2.24 -0.15 -2.39
CA ALA A 99 3.31 -1.14 -2.48
C ALA A 99 3.60 -1.79 -1.12
N GLN A 100 3.64 -1.02 -0.03
CA GLN A 100 3.75 -1.53 1.34
C GLN A 100 2.62 -2.52 1.66
N PHE A 101 1.38 -2.18 1.32
CA PHE A 101 0.25 -3.11 1.47
C PHE A 101 0.44 -4.38 0.63
N LYS A 102 0.92 -4.28 -0.62
CA LYS A 102 1.17 -5.45 -1.49
C LYS A 102 2.28 -6.35 -0.93
N VAL A 103 3.35 -5.78 -0.39
CA VAL A 103 4.42 -6.52 0.28
C VAL A 103 3.89 -7.23 1.53
N GLY A 104 3.13 -6.53 2.38
CA GLY A 104 2.47 -7.13 3.54
C GLY A 104 1.56 -8.31 3.15
N SER A 105 0.78 -8.15 2.08
CA SER A 105 -0.09 -9.21 1.55
C SER A 105 0.71 -10.43 1.07
N ALA A 106 1.86 -10.22 0.43
CA ALA A 106 2.74 -11.31 -0.02
C ALA A 106 3.26 -12.13 1.17
N TYR A 107 3.65 -11.48 2.27
CA TYR A 107 4.04 -12.17 3.51
C TYR A 107 2.87 -12.89 4.21
N THR A 108 1.65 -12.39 4.08
CA THR A 108 0.46 -13.08 4.62
C THR A 108 0.15 -14.35 3.82
N ASN A 109 0.26 -14.29 2.48
CA ASN A 109 -0.13 -15.40 1.60
C ASN A 109 0.96 -16.49 1.49
N GLY A 110 2.22 -16.13 1.62
CA GLY A 110 3.34 -17.09 1.52
C GLY A 110 3.61 -17.62 0.10
N GLU A 111 3.04 -17.00 -0.94
CA GLU A 111 3.14 -17.49 -2.32
C GLU A 111 4.49 -17.20 -2.99
N VAL A 112 5.13 -16.11 -2.62
CA VAL A 112 6.35 -15.59 -3.30
C VAL A 112 7.52 -15.52 -2.33
N VAL A 113 7.22 -15.26 -1.08
CA VAL A 113 8.15 -15.23 0.06
C VAL A 113 7.64 -16.16 1.13
N LEU A 114 8.51 -16.67 1.99
CA LEU A 114 8.06 -17.46 3.15
C LEU A 114 7.06 -16.66 3.98
N GLY A 115 5.90 -17.25 4.24
CA GLY A 115 4.83 -16.61 5.01
C GLY A 115 5.30 -16.18 6.39
N ASN A 116 5.06 -14.91 6.74
CA ASN A 116 5.41 -14.35 8.03
C ASN A 116 4.45 -13.23 8.42
N ASN A 117 3.47 -13.57 9.27
CA ASN A 117 2.44 -12.62 9.69
C ASN A 117 3.01 -11.44 10.51
N GLN A 118 4.08 -11.62 11.26
CA GLN A 118 4.72 -10.51 11.99
C GLN A 118 5.32 -9.49 11.03
N THR A 119 6.00 -9.97 9.98
CA THR A 119 6.53 -9.12 8.91
C THR A 119 5.39 -8.45 8.13
N ALA A 120 4.31 -9.19 7.83
CA ALA A 120 3.13 -8.62 7.18
C ALA A 120 2.53 -7.46 7.99
N VAL A 121 2.37 -7.63 9.31
CA VAL A 121 1.86 -6.56 10.20
C VAL A 121 2.76 -5.33 10.18
N LYS A 122 4.08 -5.48 10.16
CA LYS A 122 4.99 -4.33 10.05
C LYS A 122 4.73 -3.51 8.78
N TRP A 123 4.59 -4.19 7.64
CA TRP A 123 4.29 -3.53 6.37
C TRP A 123 2.89 -2.90 6.34
N PHE A 124 1.89 -3.59 6.88
CA PHE A 124 0.55 -3.01 7.01
C PHE A 124 0.53 -1.77 7.91
N ASN A 125 1.30 -1.76 9.02
CA ASN A 125 1.42 -0.57 9.87
C ASN A 125 2.00 0.64 9.11
N LEU A 126 3.03 0.45 8.29
CA LEU A 126 3.61 1.54 7.49
C LEU A 126 2.56 2.13 6.53
N ALA A 127 1.82 1.29 5.81
CA ALA A 127 0.77 1.74 4.90
C ALA A 127 -0.43 2.36 5.66
N ALA A 128 -0.84 1.78 6.78
CA ALA A 128 -1.98 2.22 7.58
C ALA A 128 -1.76 3.60 8.19
N LYS A 129 -0.54 3.91 8.62
CA LYS A 129 -0.12 5.23 9.13
C LYS A 129 -0.10 6.32 8.06
N GLN A 130 -0.19 5.94 6.79
CA GLN A 130 -0.40 6.85 5.66
C GLN A 130 -1.88 6.95 5.25
N GLY A 131 -2.81 6.42 6.06
CA GLY A 131 -4.24 6.43 5.77
C GLY A 131 -4.69 5.38 4.75
N PHE A 132 -3.84 4.40 4.38
CA PHE A 132 -4.24 3.38 3.41
C PHE A 132 -5.28 2.41 4.01
N GLY A 133 -6.56 2.62 3.68
CA GLY A 133 -7.69 1.95 4.31
C GLY A 133 -7.64 0.41 4.25
N ASN A 134 -7.16 -0.17 3.13
CA ASN A 134 -7.02 -1.63 3.04
C ASN A 134 -5.97 -2.19 4.02
N ALA A 135 -4.89 -1.46 4.29
CA ALA A 135 -3.91 -1.87 5.29
C ALA A 135 -4.47 -1.74 6.71
N GLN A 136 -5.23 -0.68 6.98
CA GLN A 136 -5.97 -0.50 8.25
C GLN A 136 -6.95 -1.65 8.48
N TYR A 137 -7.68 -2.07 7.44
CA TYR A 137 -8.55 -3.25 7.52
C TYR A 137 -7.75 -4.54 7.83
N MET A 138 -6.62 -4.75 7.17
CA MET A 138 -5.78 -5.93 7.46
C MET A 138 -5.25 -5.92 8.89
N LEU A 139 -4.89 -4.75 9.44
CA LEU A 139 -4.52 -4.64 10.85
C LEU A 139 -5.69 -4.97 11.78
N ALA A 140 -6.90 -4.47 11.48
CA ALA A 140 -8.10 -4.81 12.26
C ALA A 140 -8.31 -6.34 12.30
N VAL A 141 -8.20 -7.03 11.15
CA VAL A 141 -8.31 -8.49 11.06
C VAL A 141 -7.20 -9.19 11.84
N ASN A 142 -5.96 -8.69 11.76
CA ASN A 142 -4.80 -9.28 12.45
C ASN A 142 -4.94 -9.16 13.97
N TYR A 143 -5.31 -7.99 14.49
CA TYR A 143 -5.56 -7.80 15.93
C TYR A 143 -6.78 -8.60 16.42
N TYR A 144 -7.84 -8.70 15.63
CA TYR A 144 -9.01 -9.50 15.97
C TYR A 144 -8.68 -11.00 16.11
N ASN A 145 -7.86 -11.54 15.19
CA ASN A 145 -7.52 -12.96 15.14
C ASN A 145 -6.24 -13.31 15.93
N GLY A 146 -5.39 -12.35 16.28
CA GLY A 146 -4.08 -12.58 16.89
C GLY A 146 -3.05 -13.10 15.88
N ARG A 147 -3.10 -12.66 14.61
CA ARG A 147 -2.19 -13.10 13.55
C ARG A 147 -1.00 -12.16 13.41
N GLY A 148 0.18 -12.61 13.80
CA GLY A 148 1.41 -11.80 13.77
C GLY A 148 1.49 -10.73 14.87
N VAL A 149 0.42 -10.58 15.66
CA VAL A 149 0.31 -9.73 16.86
C VAL A 149 -0.57 -10.44 17.88
N GLY A 150 -0.48 -10.06 19.15
CA GLY A 150 -1.42 -10.52 20.18
C GLY A 150 -2.86 -10.06 19.83
N LYS A 151 -3.86 -10.87 20.23
CA LYS A 151 -5.28 -10.45 20.11
C LYS A 151 -5.52 -9.19 20.92
N ASP A 152 -6.12 -8.18 20.28
CA ASP A 152 -6.47 -6.92 20.90
C ASP A 152 -7.72 -6.35 20.21
N TYR A 153 -8.86 -6.51 20.84
CA TYR A 153 -10.14 -6.09 20.27
C TYR A 153 -10.31 -4.56 20.23
N LYS A 154 -9.65 -3.81 21.14
CA LYS A 154 -9.67 -2.34 21.14
C LYS A 154 -8.91 -1.80 19.92
N ARG A 155 -7.69 -2.29 19.68
CA ARG A 155 -6.93 -1.97 18.45
C ARG A 155 -7.62 -2.46 17.20
N ALA A 156 -8.25 -3.65 17.22
CA ALA A 156 -9.04 -4.11 16.10
C ALA A 156 -10.20 -3.15 15.77
N TYR A 157 -10.91 -2.65 16.78
CA TYR A 157 -11.97 -1.67 16.61
C TYR A 157 -11.46 -0.34 16.06
N MET A 158 -10.37 0.18 16.64
CA MET A 158 -9.72 1.40 16.20
C MET A 158 -9.37 1.30 14.70
N TRP A 159 -8.58 0.31 14.30
CA TRP A 159 -8.17 0.13 12.91
C TRP A 159 -9.35 -0.11 11.96
N CYS A 160 -10.36 -0.83 12.41
CA CYS A 160 -11.59 -1.05 11.65
C CYS A 160 -12.34 0.28 11.41
N THR A 161 -12.43 1.14 12.40
CA THR A 161 -13.06 2.46 12.29
C THR A 161 -12.30 3.37 11.34
N LEU A 162 -10.96 3.38 11.41
CA LEU A 162 -10.10 4.13 10.48
C LEU A 162 -10.23 3.62 9.04
N ALA A 163 -10.29 2.30 8.84
CA ALA A 163 -10.50 1.71 7.52
C ALA A 163 -11.84 2.14 6.89
N LEU A 164 -12.91 2.20 7.69
CA LEU A 164 -14.22 2.71 7.25
C LEU A 164 -14.16 4.19 6.90
N HIS A 165 -13.50 5.00 7.73
CA HIS A 165 -13.30 6.44 7.49
C HIS A 165 -12.58 6.66 6.14
N ASN A 166 -11.58 5.82 5.84
CA ASN A 166 -10.82 5.87 4.58
C ASN A 166 -11.47 5.06 3.44
N GLY A 167 -12.77 4.79 3.52
CA GLY A 167 -13.57 4.25 2.42
C GLY A 167 -13.48 2.73 2.22
N THR A 168 -12.83 1.98 3.12
CA THR A 168 -12.74 0.51 3.01
C THR A 168 -14.00 -0.14 3.58
N ARG A 169 -15.03 -0.28 2.73
CA ARG A 169 -16.35 -0.83 3.11
C ARG A 169 -16.29 -2.26 3.68
N LEU A 170 -15.30 -3.06 3.29
CA LEU A 170 -15.10 -4.42 3.83
C LEU A 170 -14.96 -4.45 5.36
N ALA A 171 -14.50 -3.37 5.97
CA ALA A 171 -14.35 -3.28 7.42
C ALA A 171 -15.70 -3.32 8.17
N SER A 172 -16.81 -2.96 7.52
CA SER A 172 -18.15 -3.08 8.12
C SER A 172 -18.50 -4.53 8.50
N ASN A 173 -18.02 -5.50 7.71
CA ASN A 173 -18.33 -6.91 7.91
C ASN A 173 -17.79 -7.47 9.23
N ILE A 174 -16.66 -6.95 9.72
CA ILE A 174 -16.05 -7.42 10.97
C ILE A 174 -16.35 -6.50 12.16
N LYS A 175 -16.80 -5.26 11.94
CA LYS A 175 -17.04 -4.27 13.01
C LYS A 175 -18.01 -4.79 14.06
N GLY A 176 -19.13 -5.37 13.63
CA GLY A 176 -20.12 -5.95 14.54
C GLY A 176 -19.56 -7.11 15.38
N GLN A 177 -18.71 -7.95 14.78
CA GLN A 177 -18.06 -9.05 15.51
C GLN A 177 -17.05 -8.50 16.54
N ILE A 178 -16.28 -7.47 16.19
CA ILE A 178 -15.34 -6.82 17.11
C ILE A 178 -16.10 -6.22 18.29
N VAL A 179 -17.19 -5.48 18.05
CA VAL A 179 -18.02 -4.88 19.10
C VAL A 179 -18.57 -5.96 20.03
N LYS A 180 -19.12 -7.06 19.46
CA LYS A 180 -19.60 -8.18 20.27
C LYS A 180 -18.50 -8.76 21.15
N ARG A 181 -17.25 -8.86 20.66
CA ARG A 181 -16.13 -9.34 21.46
C ARG A 181 -15.70 -8.33 22.54
N LEU A 182 -15.73 -7.03 22.27
CA LEU A 182 -15.46 -6.00 23.25
C LEU A 182 -16.46 -6.03 24.41
N LEU A 183 -17.75 -6.17 24.09
CA LEU A 183 -18.83 -6.24 25.07
C LEU A 183 -18.89 -7.59 25.83
N SER A 184 -18.36 -8.67 25.31
CA SER A 184 -18.29 -9.99 25.95
C SER A 184 -16.95 -10.31 26.61
N TYR A 185 -15.98 -9.38 26.56
CA TYR A 185 -14.65 -9.61 27.12
C TYR A 185 -14.65 -9.28 28.62
N HIS A 186 -14.76 -10.32 29.46
CA HIS A 186 -14.55 -10.21 30.91
C HIS A 186 -13.07 -10.54 31.20
N PRO A 187 -12.24 -9.57 31.58
CA PRO A 187 -10.93 -9.91 32.13
C PRO A 187 -11.11 -10.71 33.42
N LYS A 188 -10.20 -11.63 33.69
CA LYS A 188 -10.27 -12.56 34.84
C LYS A 188 -10.32 -11.87 36.20
N ASP A 189 -10.11 -10.56 36.26
CA ASP A 189 -9.87 -9.77 37.47
C ASP A 189 -11.08 -8.96 37.96
N GLY A 190 -12.30 -9.26 37.48
CA GLY A 190 -13.57 -8.74 37.99
C GLY A 190 -13.83 -7.24 37.74
N TRP A 191 -15.14 -6.92 37.47
CA TRP A 191 -15.69 -5.55 37.45
C TRP A 191 -15.09 -4.58 36.40
N HIS A 192 -15.33 -4.79 35.13
CA HIS A 192 -15.20 -3.75 34.13
C HIS A 192 -16.55 -3.53 33.42
N ASP A 193 -16.94 -2.26 33.35
CA ASP A 193 -18.07 -1.81 32.58
C ASP A 193 -17.83 -2.16 31.11
N GLU A 194 -18.70 -3.02 30.56
CA GLU A 194 -18.63 -3.46 29.16
C GLU A 194 -18.62 -2.24 28.19
N SER A 195 -19.28 -1.14 28.62
CA SER A 195 -19.30 0.12 27.86
C SER A 195 -17.95 0.82 27.87
N ALA A 196 -17.13 0.65 28.91
CA ALA A 196 -15.82 1.30 29.04
C ALA A 196 -14.83 0.81 27.97
N ALA A 197 -14.78 -0.50 27.70
CA ALA A 197 -13.89 -1.06 26.69
C ALA A 197 -14.21 -0.54 25.27
N LEU A 198 -15.48 -0.39 24.95
CA LEU A 198 -15.92 0.17 23.67
C LEU A 198 -15.64 1.68 23.62
N SER A 199 -15.91 2.43 24.69
CA SER A 199 -15.62 3.85 24.80
C SER A 199 -14.14 4.15 24.63
N GLU A 200 -13.27 3.37 25.27
CA GLU A 200 -11.81 3.48 25.12
C GLU A 200 -11.36 3.21 23.67
N ALA A 201 -11.92 2.18 23.02
CA ALA A 201 -11.61 1.88 21.62
C ALA A 201 -12.09 2.98 20.66
N GLN A 202 -13.21 3.64 20.96
CA GLN A 202 -13.71 4.80 20.22
C GLN A 202 -12.79 6.00 20.39
N GLU A 203 -12.33 6.26 21.59
CA GLU A 203 -11.39 7.34 21.89
C GLU A 203 -10.03 7.09 21.20
N MET A 204 -9.52 5.87 21.23
CA MET A 204 -8.32 5.52 20.46
C MET A 204 -8.46 5.86 18.97
N ALA A 205 -9.61 5.55 18.36
CA ALA A 205 -9.86 5.88 16.96
C ALA A 205 -9.92 7.39 16.73
N ARG A 206 -10.56 8.14 17.63
CA ARG A 206 -10.67 9.60 17.56
C ARG A 206 -9.28 10.27 17.67
N VAL A 207 -8.46 9.86 18.62
CA VAL A 207 -7.10 10.39 18.82
C VAL A 207 -6.20 10.06 17.61
N CYS A 208 -6.28 8.84 17.09
CA CYS A 208 -5.54 8.46 15.92
C CYS A 208 -5.90 9.30 14.68
N LEU A 209 -7.20 9.56 14.44
CA LEU A 209 -7.65 10.45 13.35
C LEU A 209 -7.17 11.89 13.56
N ALA A 210 -7.30 12.41 14.77
CA ALA A 210 -6.89 13.78 15.09
C ALA A 210 -5.39 14.02 14.92
N SER A 211 -4.57 13.00 15.11
CA SER A 211 -3.11 13.04 14.91
C SER A 211 -2.66 12.75 13.47
N ASN A 212 -3.59 12.64 12.54
CA ASN A 212 -3.30 12.16 11.16
C ASN A 212 -2.49 10.85 11.16
N TYR A 213 -2.97 9.87 11.93
CA TYR A 213 -2.44 8.50 12.08
C TYR A 213 -1.05 8.39 12.74
N GLN A 214 -0.54 9.45 13.37
CA GLN A 214 0.80 9.40 14.00
C GLN A 214 0.79 8.70 15.37
N THR A 215 -0.34 8.74 16.09
CA THR A 215 -0.46 8.19 17.45
C THR A 215 -1.20 6.85 17.51
N CYS A 216 -1.39 6.18 16.36
CA CYS A 216 -1.92 4.83 16.32
C CYS A 216 -0.80 3.83 16.65
#